data_8815df35156c02c21b5efdfdd15d6a66
#
_entry.id   8815df35156c02c21b5efdfdd15d6a66
#
_cell.length_a   1.000
_cell.length_b   1.000
_cell.length_c   1.000
_cell.angle_alpha   90.00
_cell.angle_beta   90.00
_cell.angle_gamma   90.00
#
_symmetry.space_group_name_H-M   'P 1'
#
loop_
_entity.id
_entity.type
_entity.pdbx_description
1 polymer ?
#
loop_
_entity_poly.entity_id
_entity_poly.type
_entity_poly.pdbx_seq_one_letter_code
_entity_poly.pdbx_strand_id
1 'polypeptide(L)'
;AWTTLWIVDPLDGTKEFIKRNGEFTVNIALVCNSVPVMGVIYLPVKRELYFAEETLGAYKLSDFTARSGASLEELMAKAVHLPIKDNHDKFVIVASRSHLSPETEDYIEKMKRCHSDVELISSGSSIKICLVAEGKADVYPRFAPTMEWDTAAGHAIARAAGMEVYQAGKEEPLQYNKEDLLNPWFIVEPRRN
;
A
#
# COMPACT_ATOMS: atom_id res chain seq x y z
N ALA A 1 -0.22 16.33 20.31
CA ALA A 1 0.01 15.22 19.39
C ALA A 1 0.53 14.03 20.18
N TRP A 2 0.14 12.82 19.82
CA TRP A 2 0.57 11.59 20.47
C TRP A 2 1.86 11.13 19.83
N THR A 3 2.78 10.59 20.61
CA THR A 3 4.05 10.03 20.08
C THR A 3 3.86 8.64 19.47
N THR A 4 2.84 7.91 19.95
CA THR A 4 2.51 6.56 19.47
C THR A 4 1.00 6.40 19.42
N LEU A 5 0.48 5.89 18.29
CA LEU A 5 -0.96 5.67 18.12
C LEU A 5 -1.22 4.54 17.11
N TRP A 6 -2.38 3.91 17.27
CA TRP A 6 -2.92 3.01 16.26
C TRP A 6 -3.82 3.80 15.29
N ILE A 7 -3.63 3.57 13.99
CA ILE A 7 -4.53 4.03 12.94
C ILE A 7 -5.21 2.82 12.33
N VAL A 8 -6.56 2.81 12.34
CA VAL A 8 -7.35 1.66 11.89
C VAL A 8 -8.41 2.12 10.91
N ASP A 9 -8.45 1.47 9.74
CA ASP A 9 -9.62 1.47 8.86
C ASP A 9 -10.23 0.07 8.85
N PRO A 10 -11.39 -0.12 9.49
CA PRO A 10 -12.02 -1.43 9.58
C PRO A 10 -12.64 -1.90 8.26
N LEU A 11 -12.86 -1.01 7.29
CA LEU A 11 -13.41 -1.31 5.99
C LEU A 11 -13.03 -0.25 4.95
N ASP A 12 -11.79 -0.33 4.45
CA ASP A 12 -11.35 0.47 3.30
C ASP A 12 -11.90 -0.11 1.99
N GLY A 13 -12.40 0.76 1.13
CA GLY A 13 -13.04 0.36 -0.12
C GLY A 13 -14.55 0.08 0.03
N THR A 14 -15.28 0.95 0.71
CA THR A 14 -16.74 0.83 0.90
C THR A 14 -17.49 0.68 -0.43
N LYS A 15 -17.05 1.35 -1.51
CA LYS A 15 -17.64 1.19 -2.85
C LYS A 15 -17.44 -0.22 -3.40
N GLU A 16 -16.29 -0.80 -3.20
CA GLU A 16 -15.92 -2.17 -3.58
C GLU A 16 -16.71 -3.20 -2.77
N PHE A 17 -16.91 -2.93 -1.49
CA PHE A 17 -17.74 -3.75 -0.61
C PHE A 17 -19.21 -3.77 -1.08
N ILE A 18 -19.79 -2.59 -1.38
CA ILE A 18 -21.15 -2.48 -1.89
C ILE A 18 -21.30 -3.19 -3.25
N LYS A 19 -20.32 -3.06 -4.13
CA LYS A 19 -20.27 -3.72 -5.44
C LYS A 19 -19.98 -5.22 -5.35
N ARG A 20 -19.61 -5.74 -4.18
CA ARG A 20 -19.27 -7.15 -3.93
C ARG A 20 -18.17 -7.68 -4.87
N ASN A 21 -17.19 -6.85 -5.23
CA ASN A 21 -16.07 -7.26 -6.09
C ASN A 21 -14.89 -7.87 -5.32
N GLY A 22 -14.96 -7.88 -3.99
CA GLY A 22 -13.95 -8.48 -3.11
C GLY A 22 -12.67 -7.66 -2.92
N GLU A 23 -12.63 -6.43 -3.39
CA GLU A 23 -11.44 -5.56 -3.32
C GLU A 23 -11.50 -4.56 -2.14
N PHE A 24 -12.04 -4.96 -1.01
CA PHE A 24 -12.02 -4.19 0.22
C PHE A 24 -11.02 -4.79 1.23
N THR A 25 -10.51 -3.95 2.12
CA THR A 25 -9.47 -4.34 3.06
C THR A 25 -9.78 -3.88 4.48
N VAL A 26 -9.14 -4.53 5.45
CA VAL A 26 -9.02 -4.06 6.84
C VAL A 26 -7.58 -3.61 7.01
N ASN A 27 -7.38 -2.37 7.44
CA ASN A 27 -6.07 -1.75 7.59
C ASN A 27 -5.80 -1.42 9.06
N ILE A 28 -4.65 -1.82 9.58
CA ILE A 28 -4.21 -1.53 10.94
C ILE A 28 -2.75 -1.09 10.88
N ALA A 29 -2.42 0.07 11.44
CA ALA A 29 -1.06 0.59 11.50
C ALA A 29 -0.69 1.04 12.92
N LEU A 30 0.55 0.81 13.30
CA LEU A 30 1.19 1.47 14.42
C LEU A 30 2.06 2.61 13.91
N VAL A 31 1.83 3.80 14.40
CA VAL A 31 2.57 5.00 14.05
C VAL A 31 3.35 5.49 15.27
N CYS A 32 4.65 5.71 15.10
CA CYS A 32 5.53 6.27 16.12
C CYS A 32 6.21 7.54 15.57
N ASN A 33 6.08 8.66 16.28
CA ASN A 33 6.67 9.95 15.88
C ASN A 33 6.33 10.33 14.43
N SER A 34 5.07 10.23 14.07
CA SER A 34 4.51 10.52 12.73
C SER A 34 4.97 9.56 11.60
N VAL A 35 5.65 8.48 11.92
CA VAL A 35 6.16 7.47 10.99
C VAL A 35 5.45 6.13 11.22
N PRO A 36 4.91 5.46 10.20
CA PRO A 36 4.31 4.16 10.35
C PRO A 36 5.42 3.09 10.46
N VAL A 37 5.44 2.37 11.57
CA VAL A 37 6.47 1.38 11.92
C VAL A 37 5.98 -0.07 11.82
N MET A 38 4.65 -0.27 11.88
CA MET A 38 4.02 -1.58 11.70
C MET A 38 2.75 -1.42 10.88
N GLY A 39 2.47 -2.36 10.01
CA GLY A 39 1.28 -2.38 9.18
C GLY A 39 0.72 -3.76 8.96
N VAL A 40 -0.61 -3.86 8.98
CA VAL A 40 -1.36 -5.05 8.62
C VAL A 40 -2.47 -4.66 7.66
N ILE A 41 -2.56 -5.34 6.52
CA ILE A 41 -3.66 -5.23 5.56
C ILE A 41 -4.21 -6.63 5.31
N TYR A 42 -5.49 -6.82 5.60
CA TYR A 42 -6.17 -8.08 5.35
C TYR A 42 -7.22 -7.92 4.25
N LEU A 43 -7.21 -8.82 3.29
CA LEU A 43 -8.18 -8.95 2.20
C LEU A 43 -9.12 -10.11 2.52
N PRO A 44 -10.29 -9.89 3.13
CA PRO A 44 -11.13 -10.97 3.66
C PRO A 44 -11.62 -11.95 2.60
N VAL A 45 -11.98 -11.46 1.41
CA VAL A 45 -12.51 -12.27 0.31
C VAL A 45 -11.41 -13.10 -0.36
N LYS A 46 -10.22 -12.51 -0.54
CA LYS A 46 -9.07 -13.20 -1.12
C LYS A 46 -8.34 -14.07 -0.11
N ARG A 47 -8.61 -13.87 1.19
CA ARG A 47 -7.91 -14.53 2.28
C ARG A 47 -6.39 -14.28 2.23
N GLU A 48 -6.02 -13.07 1.83
CA GLU A 48 -4.64 -12.62 1.79
C GLU A 48 -4.35 -11.67 2.95
N LEU A 49 -3.21 -11.85 3.60
CA LEU A 49 -2.73 -11.02 4.69
C LEU A 49 -1.37 -10.45 4.30
N TYR A 50 -1.24 -9.12 4.31
CA TYR A 50 0.04 -8.43 4.26
C TYR A 50 0.34 -7.89 5.65
N PHE A 51 1.57 -8.09 6.11
CA PHE A 51 1.99 -7.57 7.40
C PHE A 51 3.47 -7.23 7.38
N ALA A 52 3.84 -6.22 8.15
CA ALA A 52 5.20 -5.74 8.23
C ALA A 52 5.49 -5.08 9.57
N GLU A 53 6.74 -5.15 9.95
CA GLU A 53 7.34 -4.35 11.02
C GLU A 53 8.74 -3.91 10.55
N GLU A 54 9.17 -2.72 10.96
CA GLU A 54 10.37 -2.06 10.42
C GLU A 54 11.64 -2.91 10.50
N THR A 55 11.80 -3.71 11.57
CA THR A 55 12.99 -4.57 11.79
C THR A 55 12.82 -5.99 11.26
N LEU A 56 11.57 -6.47 11.10
CA LEU A 56 11.27 -7.82 10.64
C LEU A 56 11.16 -7.93 9.12
N GLY A 57 10.87 -6.80 8.43
CA GLY A 57 10.56 -6.78 7.00
C GLY A 57 9.08 -6.92 6.70
N ALA A 58 8.74 -7.10 5.43
CA ALA A 58 7.38 -7.22 4.94
C ALA A 58 7.07 -8.62 4.42
N TYR A 59 5.84 -9.08 4.63
CA TYR A 59 5.41 -10.44 4.33
C TYR A 59 4.01 -10.46 3.72
N LYS A 60 3.77 -11.46 2.87
CA LYS A 60 2.46 -11.83 2.35
C LYS A 60 2.13 -13.27 2.70
N LEU A 61 0.96 -13.51 3.28
CA LEU A 61 0.42 -14.84 3.55
C LEU A 61 -0.87 -15.03 2.76
N SER A 62 -0.92 -16.08 1.93
CA SER A 62 -2.12 -16.50 1.21
C SER A 62 -2.89 -17.55 2.04
N ASP A 63 -4.17 -17.72 1.72
CA ASP A 63 -5.09 -18.62 2.42
C ASP A 63 -5.20 -18.39 3.93
N PHE A 64 -4.96 -17.13 4.36
CA PHE A 64 -5.11 -16.74 5.75
C PHE A 64 -6.58 -16.76 6.18
N THR A 65 -6.83 -17.34 7.35
CA THR A 65 -8.11 -17.23 8.06
C THR A 65 -7.83 -16.69 9.43
N ALA A 66 -8.46 -15.56 9.78
CA ALA A 66 -8.31 -14.97 11.10
C ALA A 66 -8.77 -15.94 12.18
N ARG A 67 -7.84 -16.45 12.96
CA ARG A 67 -8.06 -17.32 14.11
C ARG A 67 -7.25 -16.79 15.29
N SER A 68 -7.83 -16.80 16.47
CA SER A 68 -7.10 -16.51 17.69
C SER A 68 -6.03 -17.57 17.94
N GLY A 69 -4.82 -17.16 18.31
CA GLY A 69 -3.78 -18.06 18.81
C GLY A 69 -2.67 -18.46 17.83
N ALA A 70 -2.67 -17.97 16.58
CA ALA A 70 -1.50 -18.14 15.73
C ALA A 70 -0.35 -17.23 16.21
N SER A 71 0.85 -17.81 16.38
CA SER A 71 2.04 -17.00 16.72
C SER A 71 2.59 -16.28 15.49
N LEU A 72 3.37 -15.21 15.71
CA LEU A 72 4.03 -14.51 14.63
C LEU A 72 4.99 -15.41 13.84
N GLU A 73 5.72 -16.27 14.53
CA GLU A 73 6.64 -17.24 13.94
C GLU A 73 5.90 -18.23 13.01
N GLU A 74 4.72 -18.69 13.42
CA GLU A 74 3.88 -19.57 12.59
C GLU A 74 3.37 -18.88 11.33
N LEU A 75 3.03 -17.59 11.42
CA LEU A 75 2.63 -16.79 10.27
C LEU A 75 3.81 -16.56 9.33
N MET A 76 4.95 -16.14 9.84
CA MET A 76 6.16 -15.88 9.05
C MET A 76 6.67 -17.15 8.34
N ALA A 77 6.61 -18.30 8.98
CA ALA A 77 7.03 -19.58 8.39
C ALA A 77 6.21 -20.00 7.15
N LYS A 78 4.99 -19.47 7.00
CA LYS A 78 4.08 -19.75 5.88
C LYS A 78 4.00 -18.57 4.88
N ALA A 79 4.51 -17.42 5.25
CA ALA A 79 4.43 -16.21 4.46
C ALA A 79 5.60 -16.09 3.48
N VAL A 80 5.39 -15.36 2.41
CA VAL A 80 6.44 -14.98 1.45
C VAL A 80 6.98 -13.62 1.85
N HIS A 81 8.31 -13.50 1.89
CA HIS A 81 8.99 -12.22 2.15
C HIS A 81 8.87 -11.29 0.93
N LEU A 82 8.63 -10.00 1.16
CA LEU A 82 8.49 -8.98 0.13
C LEU A 82 9.77 -8.12 -0.01
N PRO A 83 10.07 -7.57 -1.20
CA PRO A 83 9.35 -7.83 -2.44
C PRO A 83 9.60 -9.25 -2.99
N ILE A 84 8.63 -9.77 -3.75
CA ILE A 84 8.84 -10.97 -4.55
C ILE A 84 9.64 -10.53 -5.76
N LYS A 85 10.76 -11.19 -6.06
CA LYS A 85 11.52 -10.91 -7.28
C LYS A 85 10.70 -11.38 -8.50
N ASP A 86 9.90 -10.51 -9.04
CA ASP A 86 9.20 -10.71 -10.30
C ASP A 86 9.94 -9.91 -11.39
N ASN A 87 10.58 -10.61 -12.31
CA ASN A 87 11.27 -9.99 -13.45
C ASN A 87 10.25 -9.78 -14.57
N HIS A 88 9.36 -8.80 -14.42
CA HIS A 88 8.53 -8.37 -15.54
C HIS A 88 9.34 -7.44 -16.46
N ASP A 89 9.24 -7.65 -17.77
CA ASP A 89 9.95 -6.84 -18.78
C ASP A 89 9.32 -5.46 -19.02
N LYS A 90 8.19 -5.18 -18.36
CA LYS A 90 7.40 -3.96 -18.54
C LYS A 90 7.46 -3.07 -17.31
N PHE A 91 7.30 -1.77 -17.50
CA PHE A 91 7.07 -0.85 -16.40
C PHE A 91 5.58 -0.86 -16.01
N VAL A 92 5.26 -1.38 -14.84
CA VAL A 92 3.87 -1.60 -14.38
C VAL A 92 3.42 -0.46 -13.48
N ILE A 93 2.37 0.25 -13.92
CA ILE A 93 1.71 1.30 -13.12
C ILE A 93 0.42 0.73 -12.57
N VAL A 94 0.21 0.78 -11.25
CA VAL A 94 -1.09 0.50 -10.66
C VAL A 94 -1.85 1.80 -10.42
N ALA A 95 -3.12 1.86 -10.87
CA ALA A 95 -3.97 3.03 -10.71
C ALA A 95 -5.35 2.68 -10.17
N SER A 96 -6.12 3.69 -9.77
CA SER A 96 -7.50 3.48 -9.34
C SER A 96 -8.39 3.21 -10.54
N ARG A 97 -9.24 2.18 -10.44
CA ARG A 97 -10.24 1.85 -11.47
C ARG A 97 -11.32 2.93 -11.61
N SER A 98 -11.67 3.58 -10.53
CA SER A 98 -12.83 4.47 -10.44
C SER A 98 -12.50 5.96 -10.44
N HIS A 99 -11.23 6.32 -10.34
CA HIS A 99 -10.77 7.70 -10.16
C HIS A 99 -9.43 7.93 -10.88
N LEU A 100 -9.45 7.87 -12.21
CA LEU A 100 -8.38 8.46 -13.00
C LEU A 100 -8.62 9.97 -13.05
N SER A 101 -7.78 10.73 -12.36
CA SER A 101 -7.79 12.19 -12.48
C SER A 101 -6.93 12.61 -13.69
N PRO A 102 -7.14 13.83 -14.25
CA PRO A 102 -6.30 14.33 -15.32
C PRO A 102 -4.79 14.29 -14.98
N GLU A 103 -4.44 14.56 -13.72
CA GLU A 103 -3.06 14.53 -13.26
C GLU A 103 -2.50 13.09 -13.24
N THR A 104 -3.35 12.09 -12.98
CA THR A 104 -2.95 10.67 -13.09
C THR A 104 -2.73 10.27 -14.54
N GLU A 105 -3.57 10.73 -15.45
CA GLU A 105 -3.41 10.51 -16.89
C GLU A 105 -2.13 11.16 -17.40
N ASP A 106 -1.85 12.41 -17.04
CA ASP A 106 -0.61 13.11 -17.39
C ASP A 106 0.63 12.38 -16.85
N TYR A 107 0.57 11.85 -15.63
CA TYR A 107 1.65 11.05 -15.08
C TYR A 107 1.89 9.77 -15.89
N ILE A 108 0.83 9.05 -16.24
CA ILE A 108 0.91 7.83 -17.06
C ILE A 108 1.52 8.15 -18.42
N GLU A 109 1.09 9.22 -19.08
CA GLU A 109 1.63 9.64 -20.38
C GLU A 109 3.13 10.04 -20.28
N LYS A 110 3.54 10.64 -19.17
CA LYS A 110 4.95 10.91 -18.89
C LYS A 110 5.74 9.60 -18.77
N MET A 111 5.23 8.60 -18.05
CA MET A 111 5.93 7.30 -17.89
C MET A 111 6.03 6.55 -19.21
N LYS A 112 5.01 6.58 -20.05
CA LYS A 112 5.06 6.02 -21.41
C LYS A 112 6.13 6.64 -22.32
N ARG A 113 6.54 7.87 -22.06
CA ARG A 113 7.65 8.51 -22.77
C ARG A 113 9.02 8.09 -22.24
N CYS A 114 9.08 7.68 -20.97
CA CYS A 114 10.32 7.29 -20.30
C CYS A 114 10.62 5.79 -20.41
N HIS A 115 9.60 4.95 -20.62
CA HIS A 115 9.70 3.50 -20.67
C HIS A 115 9.17 2.97 -22.02
N SER A 116 9.86 1.99 -22.58
CA SER A 116 9.51 1.43 -23.91
C SER A 116 8.21 0.61 -23.89
N ASP A 117 7.89 -0.03 -22.78
CA ASP A 117 6.66 -0.80 -22.60
C ASP A 117 6.08 -0.51 -21.20
N VAL A 118 4.86 0.00 -21.17
CA VAL A 118 4.16 0.37 -19.93
C VAL A 118 2.87 -0.41 -19.84
N GLU A 119 2.70 -1.15 -18.76
CA GLU A 119 1.46 -1.85 -18.44
C GLU A 119 0.69 -1.08 -17.35
N LEU A 120 -0.62 -0.97 -17.54
CA LEU A 120 -1.51 -0.34 -16.58
C LEU A 120 -2.40 -1.40 -15.93
N ILE A 121 -2.26 -1.60 -14.64
CA ILE A 121 -3.14 -2.47 -13.86
C ILE A 121 -4.03 -1.64 -12.92
N SER A 122 -5.17 -2.18 -12.52
CA SER A 122 -6.08 -1.47 -11.64
C SER A 122 -6.57 -2.35 -10.49
N SER A 123 -6.66 -1.75 -9.30
CA SER A 123 -7.19 -2.39 -8.10
C SER A 123 -7.91 -1.37 -7.22
N GLY A 124 -8.76 -1.87 -6.32
CA GLY A 124 -9.44 -1.07 -5.30
C GLY A 124 -8.60 -0.87 -4.04
N SER A 125 -9.09 -0.05 -3.10
CA SER A 125 -8.58 0.04 -1.73
C SER A 125 -7.07 0.23 -1.59
N SER A 126 -6.52 -0.08 -0.43
CA SER A 126 -5.07 -0.09 -0.11
C SER A 126 -4.28 -1.20 -0.81
N ILE A 127 -4.97 -2.13 -1.54
CA ILE A 127 -4.33 -3.20 -2.31
C ILE A 127 -3.27 -2.65 -3.27
N LYS A 128 -3.46 -1.45 -3.82
CA LYS A 128 -2.50 -0.81 -4.75
C LYS A 128 -1.13 -0.57 -4.13
N ILE A 129 -1.06 -0.19 -2.86
CA ILE A 129 0.20 -0.05 -2.14
C ILE A 129 0.84 -1.43 -1.93
N CYS A 130 0.02 -2.45 -1.61
CA CYS A 130 0.50 -3.83 -1.46
C CYS A 130 1.09 -4.37 -2.77
N LEU A 131 0.51 -4.06 -3.94
CA LEU A 131 1.03 -4.50 -5.24
C LEU A 131 2.43 -3.93 -5.53
N VAL A 132 2.69 -2.66 -5.14
CA VAL A 132 4.03 -2.08 -5.25
C VAL A 132 4.99 -2.76 -4.25
N ALA A 133 4.57 -2.93 -3.00
CA ALA A 133 5.38 -3.61 -1.98
C ALA A 133 5.69 -5.08 -2.35
N GLU A 134 4.77 -5.75 -3.07
CA GLU A 134 4.93 -7.12 -3.56
C GLU A 134 5.90 -7.20 -4.75
N GLY A 135 6.14 -6.10 -5.46
CA GLY A 135 6.93 -6.05 -6.69
C GLY A 135 6.12 -6.38 -7.95
N LYS A 136 4.79 -6.42 -7.87
CA LYS A 136 3.89 -6.62 -9.02
C LYS A 136 3.57 -5.34 -9.77
N ALA A 137 3.88 -4.19 -9.19
CA ALA A 137 3.83 -2.90 -9.84
C ALA A 137 5.07 -2.10 -9.44
N ASP A 138 5.57 -1.29 -10.37
CA ASP A 138 6.73 -0.42 -10.13
C ASP A 138 6.33 0.88 -9.42
N VAL A 139 5.10 1.35 -9.67
CA VAL A 139 4.66 2.63 -9.13
C VAL A 139 3.14 2.70 -8.95
N TYR A 140 2.73 3.43 -7.90
CA TYR A 140 1.35 3.82 -7.67
C TYR A 140 1.24 5.33 -7.48
N PRO A 141 0.85 6.11 -8.50
CA PRO A 141 0.53 7.52 -8.36
C PRO A 141 -0.88 7.70 -7.80
N ARG A 142 -1.04 8.60 -6.83
CA ARG A 142 -2.33 8.94 -6.24
C ARG A 142 -2.53 10.45 -6.19
N PHE A 143 -3.20 11.00 -7.22
CA PHE A 143 -3.56 12.41 -7.34
C PHE A 143 -5.07 12.61 -7.10
N ALA A 144 -5.55 12.06 -5.98
CA ALA A 144 -6.91 12.23 -5.52
C ALA A 144 -6.95 12.09 -3.98
N PRO A 145 -7.95 12.65 -3.31
CA PRO A 145 -8.02 12.65 -1.84
C PRO A 145 -7.95 11.24 -1.23
N THR A 146 -7.22 11.11 -0.14
CA THR A 146 -7.18 9.95 0.75
C THR A 146 -6.96 10.43 2.17
N MET A 147 -7.35 9.62 3.13
CA MET A 147 -7.14 9.89 4.55
C MET A 147 -5.96 9.09 5.10
N GLU A 148 -5.45 9.47 6.26
CA GLU A 148 -4.35 8.76 6.92
C GLU A 148 -4.61 7.26 7.08
N TRP A 149 -5.82 6.86 7.41
CA TRP A 149 -6.20 5.46 7.62
C TRP A 149 -6.23 4.62 6.33
N ASP A 150 -6.36 5.26 5.14
CA ASP A 150 -6.27 4.60 3.84
C ASP A 150 -4.82 4.18 3.52
N THR A 151 -3.83 4.83 4.12
CA THR A 151 -2.42 4.72 3.69
C THR A 151 -1.46 4.23 4.75
N ALA A 152 -1.70 4.47 6.04
CA ALA A 152 -0.72 4.22 7.09
C ALA A 152 -0.23 2.76 7.15
N ALA A 153 -1.15 1.79 7.06
CA ALA A 153 -0.79 0.36 7.06
C ALA A 153 0.01 -0.03 5.80
N GLY A 154 -0.46 0.41 4.63
CA GLY A 154 0.24 0.18 3.36
C GLY A 154 1.61 0.84 3.32
N HIS A 155 1.75 2.03 3.89
CA HIS A 155 3.03 2.73 3.97
C HIS A 155 4.07 1.98 4.82
N ALA A 156 3.65 1.44 5.98
CA ALA A 156 4.54 0.60 6.79
C ALA A 156 5.00 -0.65 6.01
N ILE A 157 4.08 -1.31 5.28
CA ILE A 157 4.38 -2.47 4.46
C ILE A 157 5.32 -2.10 3.31
N ALA A 158 5.05 -1.00 2.60
CA ALA A 158 5.88 -0.51 1.50
C ALA A 158 7.31 -0.21 1.99
N ARG A 159 7.45 0.51 3.11
CA ARG A 159 8.76 0.83 3.70
C ARG A 159 9.57 -0.40 4.05
N ALA A 160 8.96 -1.36 4.70
CA ALA A 160 9.60 -2.62 5.09
C ALA A 160 9.97 -3.48 3.88
N ALA A 161 9.30 -3.29 2.73
CA ALA A 161 9.62 -3.93 1.45
C ALA A 161 10.64 -3.14 0.60
N GLY A 162 11.22 -2.03 1.12
CA GLY A 162 12.21 -1.23 0.38
C GLY A 162 11.61 -0.16 -0.55
N MET A 163 10.30 0.05 -0.48
CA MET A 163 9.59 1.13 -1.18
C MET A 163 9.42 2.34 -0.26
N GLU A 164 8.87 3.43 -0.79
CA GLU A 164 8.50 4.61 -0.01
C GLU A 164 7.21 5.24 -0.57
N VAL A 165 6.50 5.98 0.28
CA VAL A 165 5.30 6.74 -0.09
C VAL A 165 5.63 8.22 0.00
N TYR A 166 6.08 8.79 -1.12
CA TYR A 166 6.49 10.19 -1.21
C TYR A 166 5.31 11.13 -1.48
N GLN A 167 5.33 12.31 -0.89
CA GLN A 167 4.44 13.39 -1.32
C GLN A 167 4.72 13.74 -2.78
N ALA A 168 3.67 13.88 -3.59
CA ALA A 168 3.83 14.16 -5.01
C ALA A 168 4.61 15.47 -5.25
N GLY A 169 5.65 15.39 -6.07
CA GLY A 169 6.52 16.52 -6.39
C GLY A 169 7.53 16.88 -5.30
N LYS A 170 7.67 16.06 -4.25
CA LYS A 170 8.62 16.26 -3.15
C LYS A 170 9.45 15.00 -2.89
N GLU A 171 10.47 15.14 -2.06
CA GLU A 171 11.31 14.02 -1.58
C GLU A 171 10.87 13.53 -0.20
N GLU A 172 9.99 14.28 0.47
CA GLU A 172 9.50 13.94 1.80
C GLU A 172 8.43 12.85 1.73
N PRO A 173 8.54 11.82 2.59
CA PRO A 173 7.48 10.82 2.77
C PRO A 173 6.19 11.42 3.35
N LEU A 174 5.08 10.70 3.23
CA LEU A 174 3.87 11.00 3.98
C LEU A 174 4.15 10.92 5.48
N GLN A 175 3.52 11.82 6.23
CA GLN A 175 3.53 11.85 7.68
C GLN A 175 2.11 11.66 8.21
N TYR A 176 2.01 11.12 9.43
CA TYR A 176 0.78 10.74 10.08
C TYR A 176 0.60 11.44 11.42
N ASN A 177 -0.62 11.37 11.98
CA ASN A 177 -0.97 12.07 13.21
C ASN A 177 -0.94 13.60 13.04
N LYS A 178 -1.34 14.04 11.86
CA LYS A 178 -1.49 15.46 11.54
C LYS A 178 -2.77 16.02 12.15
N GLU A 179 -2.88 17.33 12.24
CA GLU A 179 -4.11 18.02 12.62
C GLU A 179 -5.19 17.84 11.53
N ASP A 180 -4.83 18.03 10.27
CA ASP A 180 -5.65 17.64 9.11
C ASP A 180 -5.26 16.22 8.67
N LEU A 181 -6.20 15.28 8.80
CA LEU A 181 -5.98 13.87 8.48
C LEU A 181 -6.03 13.57 6.99
N LEU A 182 -6.32 14.58 6.14
CA LEU A 182 -6.23 14.46 4.68
C LEU A 182 -4.76 14.31 4.25
N ASN A 183 -4.50 13.33 3.40
CA ASN A 183 -3.17 13.18 2.81
C ASN A 183 -2.95 14.16 1.65
N PRO A 184 -1.74 14.71 1.49
CA PRO A 184 -1.35 15.28 0.22
C PRO A 184 -1.34 14.18 -0.86
N TRP A 185 -1.37 14.56 -2.12
CA TRP A 185 -1.12 13.64 -3.23
C TRP A 185 0.22 12.94 -3.05
N PHE A 186 0.31 11.67 -3.46
CA PHE A 186 1.50 10.88 -3.22
C PHE A 186 1.82 9.91 -4.37
N ILE A 187 3.03 9.38 -4.33
CA ILE A 187 3.51 8.34 -5.22
C ILE A 187 4.18 7.26 -4.35
N VAL A 188 3.79 6.01 -4.59
CA VAL A 188 4.47 4.83 -4.01
C VAL A 188 5.43 4.31 -5.06
N GLU A 189 6.71 4.21 -4.71
CA GLU A 189 7.77 3.78 -5.63
C GLU A 189 8.98 3.23 -4.84
N PRO A 190 9.98 2.62 -5.48
CA PRO A 190 11.22 2.22 -4.82
C PRO A 190 11.87 3.41 -4.09
N ARG A 191 12.48 3.12 -2.93
CA ARG A 191 13.15 4.14 -2.14
C ARG A 191 14.28 4.78 -2.95
N ARG A 192 14.28 6.10 -3.01
CA ARG A 192 15.34 6.87 -3.65
C ARG A 192 16.61 6.80 -2.80
N ASN A 193 17.74 6.55 -3.43
CA ASN A 193 19.05 6.50 -2.78
C ASN A 193 19.60 7.91 -2.54
#